data_500911fc737ba0077897cdd1b2a9d2aa
#
_entry.id   500911fc737ba0077897cdd1b2a9d2aa
#
_cell.length_a   1.000
_cell.length_b   1.000
_cell.length_c   1.000
_cell.angle_alpha   90.00
_cell.angle_beta   90.00
_cell.angle_gamma   90.00
#
_symmetry.space_group_name_H-M   'P 1'
#
loop_
_entity.id
_entity.type
_entity.pdbx_description
1 polymer ?
#
loop_
_entity_poly.entity_id
_entity_poly.type
_entity_poly.pdbx_seq_one_letter_code
_entity_poly.pdbx_strand_id
1 'polypeptide(L)'
;SSAASDVYKRQYLVDTLAVNKYNQGINYEKYPTELCEKAVKYIKEKKPTLTLIAWDNPDHVGHKEGHDTPAYYHKLEEIDGYIGKVMNAVKEAGILDETIFIITSDHGGINKGHGGKTMQEMETPFIISGKNIKKGHEIQASMMQFDVAATVAAIFKLKQPQVWIGRPIMEVFK
;
A
#
# COMPACT_ATOMS: atom_id res chain seq x y z
N SER A 1 6.04 -19.36 18.27
CA SER A 1 6.14 -17.96 17.87
C SER A 1 6.72 -17.91 16.48
N SER A 2 5.93 -17.56 15.55
CA SER A 2 6.20 -17.72 14.14
C SER A 2 6.97 -16.53 13.57
N ALA A 3 7.79 -16.79 12.52
CA ALA A 3 8.44 -15.77 11.72
C ALA A 3 7.45 -14.66 11.24
N ALA A 4 6.17 -14.98 11.09
CA ALA A 4 5.11 -14.02 10.81
C ALA A 4 4.93 -12.98 11.94
N SER A 5 5.10 -13.36 13.22
CA SER A 5 5.01 -12.41 14.33
C SER A 5 6.22 -11.48 14.40
N ASP A 6 7.38 -11.91 13.90
CA ASP A 6 8.60 -11.08 13.90
C ASP A 6 8.60 -10.12 12.69
N VAL A 7 8.04 -10.53 11.55
CA VAL A 7 7.75 -9.63 10.42
C VAL A 7 6.73 -8.59 10.84
N TYR A 8 5.67 -8.99 11.51
CA TYR A 8 4.66 -8.09 12.07
C TYR A 8 5.23 -7.15 13.13
N LYS A 9 6.11 -7.62 14.01
CA LYS A 9 6.77 -6.79 15.02
C LYS A 9 7.77 -5.78 14.45
N ARG A 10 8.46 -6.11 13.35
CA ARG A 10 9.35 -5.15 12.66
C ARG A 10 8.56 -4.10 11.87
N GLN A 11 7.45 -4.47 11.30
CA GLN A 11 6.47 -3.57 10.70
C GLN A 11 5.86 -2.66 11.76
N TYR A 12 5.55 -3.18 12.95
CA TYR A 12 5.02 -2.44 14.09
C TYR A 12 5.92 -1.30 14.57
N LEU A 13 7.21 -1.34 14.34
CA LEU A 13 8.11 -0.23 14.72
C LEU A 13 7.94 1.01 13.82
N VAL A 14 7.58 0.85 12.56
CA VAL A 14 7.24 1.96 11.66
C VAL A 14 5.77 2.37 11.87
N ASP A 15 4.87 1.39 12.00
CA ASP A 15 3.46 1.58 12.31
C ASP A 15 3.22 2.11 13.72
N THR A 16 4.05 1.80 14.72
CA THR A 16 3.87 2.32 16.09
C THR A 16 3.98 3.84 16.13
N LEU A 17 4.74 4.44 15.22
CA LEU A 17 4.78 5.90 15.09
C LEU A 17 3.51 6.44 14.39
N ALA A 18 2.90 5.67 13.50
CA ALA A 18 1.64 6.01 12.86
C ALA A 18 0.43 5.72 13.79
N VAL A 19 0.36 4.53 14.37
CA VAL A 19 -0.71 4.08 15.28
C VAL A 19 -0.80 4.93 16.55
N ASN A 20 0.32 5.38 17.12
CA ASN A 20 0.27 6.31 18.26
C ASN A 20 -0.37 7.67 17.91
N LYS A 21 -0.34 8.08 16.65
CA LYS A 21 -1.08 9.26 16.19
C LYS A 21 -2.57 8.98 15.96
N TYR A 22 -2.96 7.77 15.59
CA TYR A 22 -4.35 7.36 15.39
C TYR A 22 -5.20 7.54 16.67
N ASN A 23 -4.61 7.29 17.81
CA ASN A 23 -5.30 7.44 19.10
C ASN A 23 -5.26 8.86 19.68
N GLN A 24 -4.67 9.85 19.01
CA GLN A 24 -4.40 11.18 19.55
C GLN A 24 -4.96 12.36 18.75
N GLY A 25 -6.03 12.16 17.98
CA GLY A 25 -6.65 13.23 17.18
C GLY A 25 -5.83 13.61 15.95
N ILE A 26 -5.87 12.78 14.93
CA ILE A 26 -5.15 12.98 13.68
C ILE A 26 -5.72 14.19 12.95
N ASN A 27 -4.83 15.11 12.56
CA ASN A 27 -5.18 16.11 11.58
C ASN A 27 -5.04 15.49 10.18
N TYR A 28 -6.15 15.03 9.61
CA TYR A 28 -6.20 14.38 8.30
C TYR A 28 -5.77 15.26 7.12
N GLU A 29 -5.64 16.58 7.30
CA GLU A 29 -5.10 17.48 6.29
C GLU A 29 -3.57 17.46 6.26
N LYS A 30 -2.93 17.39 7.44
CA LYS A 30 -1.46 17.42 7.56
C LYS A 30 -0.81 16.05 7.59
N TYR A 31 -1.53 15.06 8.09
CA TYR A 31 -1.01 13.71 8.30
C TYR A 31 -0.43 13.04 7.04
N PRO A 32 -1.07 13.09 5.87
CA PRO A 32 -0.52 12.47 4.67
C PRO A 32 0.85 13.02 4.28
N THR A 33 1.04 14.34 4.38
CA THR A 33 2.33 14.99 4.10
C THR A 33 3.40 14.57 5.10
N GLU A 34 3.09 14.61 6.40
CA GLU A 34 4.03 14.22 7.44
C GLU A 34 4.44 12.75 7.34
N LEU A 35 3.50 11.86 6.99
CA LEU A 35 3.78 10.44 6.77
C LEU A 35 4.71 10.26 5.57
N CYS A 36 4.44 10.96 4.45
CA CYS A 36 5.29 10.94 3.27
C CYS A 36 6.72 11.39 3.60
N GLU A 37 6.88 12.51 4.30
CA GLU A 37 8.20 13.04 4.69
C GLU A 37 8.98 12.06 5.57
N LYS A 38 8.31 11.43 6.53
CA LYS A 38 8.91 10.39 7.39
C LYS A 38 9.31 9.16 6.58
N ALA A 39 8.45 8.69 5.67
CA ALA A 39 8.75 7.55 4.81
C ALA A 39 9.96 7.84 3.91
N VAL A 40 10.00 9.00 3.26
CA VAL A 40 11.11 9.47 2.41
C VAL A 40 12.42 9.48 3.20
N LYS A 41 12.42 10.09 4.38
CA LYS A 41 13.59 10.13 5.26
C LYS A 41 14.06 8.73 5.65
N TYR A 42 13.14 7.90 6.11
CA TYR A 42 13.44 6.54 6.54
C TYR A 42 14.02 5.66 5.42
N ILE A 43 13.44 5.74 4.23
CA ILE A 43 13.92 5.00 3.05
C ILE A 43 15.36 5.40 2.72
N LYS A 44 15.67 6.70 2.69
CA LYS A 44 17.01 7.20 2.39
C LYS A 44 18.05 6.77 3.43
N GLU A 45 17.69 6.82 4.71
CA GLU A 45 18.61 6.54 5.82
C GLU A 45 18.79 5.05 6.08
N LYS A 46 17.72 4.26 5.98
CA LYS A 46 17.69 2.87 6.44
C LYS A 46 17.65 1.85 5.31
N LYS A 47 17.22 2.23 4.11
CA LYS A 47 17.07 1.31 2.96
C LYS A 47 16.36 0.00 3.36
N PRO A 48 15.15 0.08 3.92
CA PRO A 48 14.48 -1.08 4.53
C PRO A 48 14.16 -2.14 3.47
N THR A 49 14.15 -3.40 3.89
CA THR A 49 13.80 -4.54 3.02
C THR A 49 12.32 -4.54 2.64
N LEU A 50 11.45 -4.12 3.54
CA LEU A 50 10.01 -3.98 3.33
C LEU A 50 9.54 -2.68 3.99
N THR A 51 8.75 -1.92 3.26
CA THR A 51 8.08 -0.73 3.78
C THR A 51 6.61 -0.79 3.39
N LEU A 52 5.72 -0.63 4.36
CA LEU A 52 4.30 -0.40 4.14
C LEU A 52 3.98 1.04 4.53
N ILE A 53 3.39 1.78 3.60
CA ILE A 53 2.93 3.14 3.82
C ILE A 53 1.41 3.11 3.61
N ALA A 54 0.65 3.40 4.65
CA ALA A 54 -0.80 3.44 4.61
C ALA A 54 -1.29 4.87 4.81
N TRP A 55 -2.05 5.38 3.86
CA TRP A 55 -2.74 6.66 3.94
C TRP A 55 -4.23 6.43 4.15
N ASP A 56 -4.83 7.15 5.11
CA ASP A 56 -6.28 7.12 5.35
C ASP A 56 -7.09 7.88 4.28
N ASN A 57 -6.40 8.61 3.44
CA ASN A 57 -6.98 9.20 2.25
C ASN A 57 -6.71 8.31 1.03
N PRO A 58 -7.62 8.25 0.09
CA PRO A 58 -8.78 9.14 -0.13
C PRO A 58 -10.05 8.79 0.67
N ASP A 59 -10.06 7.71 1.46
CA ASP A 59 -11.27 7.25 2.17
C ASP A 59 -11.87 8.31 3.10
N HIS A 60 -11.05 9.01 3.88
CA HIS A 60 -11.53 10.10 4.74
C HIS A 60 -12.30 11.18 3.95
N VAL A 61 -11.82 11.56 2.76
CA VAL A 61 -12.52 12.49 1.88
C VAL A 61 -13.78 11.85 1.30
N GLY A 62 -13.73 10.56 0.99
CA GLY A 62 -14.88 9.77 0.54
C GLY A 62 -16.03 9.82 1.54
N HIS A 63 -15.74 9.63 2.83
CA HIS A 63 -16.77 9.74 3.89
C HIS A 63 -17.32 11.16 4.04
N LYS A 64 -16.48 12.18 3.89
CA LYS A 64 -16.88 13.57 4.10
C LYS A 64 -17.64 14.14 2.89
N GLU A 65 -17.07 14.02 1.71
CA GLU A 65 -17.53 14.68 0.47
C GLU A 65 -18.21 13.71 -0.51
N GLY A 66 -17.96 12.42 -0.36
CA GLY A 66 -18.43 11.35 -1.25
C GLY A 66 -17.30 10.78 -2.11
N HIS A 67 -17.37 9.47 -2.33
CA HIS A 67 -16.58 8.79 -3.34
C HIS A 67 -17.03 9.22 -4.74
N ASP A 68 -16.13 9.14 -5.72
CA ASP A 68 -16.43 9.54 -7.10
C ASP A 68 -16.83 11.03 -7.25
N THR A 69 -16.25 11.90 -6.42
CA THR A 69 -16.46 13.34 -6.47
C THR A 69 -15.19 14.09 -6.88
N PRO A 70 -15.27 15.35 -7.36
CA PRO A 70 -14.08 16.15 -7.65
C PRO A 70 -13.12 16.26 -6.47
N ALA A 71 -13.62 16.38 -5.24
CA ALA A 71 -12.80 16.43 -4.03
C ALA A 71 -12.04 15.11 -3.81
N TYR A 72 -12.69 13.98 -4.07
CA TYR A 72 -12.08 12.66 -3.98
C TYR A 72 -10.95 12.49 -5.01
N TYR A 73 -11.19 12.86 -6.26
CA TYR A 73 -10.18 12.80 -7.32
C TYR A 73 -9.00 13.72 -7.06
N HIS A 74 -9.24 14.93 -6.59
CA HIS A 74 -8.16 15.83 -6.19
C HIS A 74 -7.28 15.23 -5.08
N LYS A 75 -7.89 14.50 -4.14
CA LYS A 75 -7.14 13.81 -3.10
C LYS A 75 -6.32 12.63 -3.65
N LEU A 76 -6.80 11.93 -4.67
CA LEU A 76 -6.02 10.92 -5.39
C LEU A 76 -4.80 11.51 -6.09
N GLU A 77 -4.95 12.67 -6.74
CA GLU A 77 -3.81 13.38 -7.36
C GLU A 77 -2.75 13.77 -6.32
N GLU A 78 -3.18 14.21 -5.15
CA GLU A 78 -2.27 14.53 -4.05
C GLU A 78 -1.49 13.30 -3.58
N ILE A 79 -2.16 12.16 -3.43
CA ILE A 79 -1.54 10.88 -3.03
C ILE A 79 -0.58 10.40 -4.11
N ASP A 80 -0.93 10.51 -5.38
CA ASP A 80 -0.01 10.19 -6.49
C ASP A 80 1.27 11.01 -6.40
N GLY A 81 1.16 12.29 -6.06
CA GLY A 81 2.32 13.14 -5.76
C GLY A 81 3.19 12.63 -4.60
N TYR A 82 2.58 12.06 -3.55
CA TYR A 82 3.33 11.44 -2.46
C TYR A 82 4.01 10.13 -2.89
N ILE A 83 3.34 9.32 -3.68
CA ILE A 83 3.93 8.11 -4.28
C ILE A 83 5.15 8.49 -5.12
N GLY A 84 5.06 9.53 -5.94
CA GLY A 84 6.19 10.06 -6.71
C GLY A 84 7.37 10.47 -5.84
N LYS A 85 7.14 11.12 -4.69
CA LYS A 85 8.19 11.48 -3.72
C LYS A 85 8.87 10.24 -3.12
N VAL A 86 8.09 9.21 -2.78
CA VAL A 86 8.60 7.93 -2.26
C VAL A 86 9.45 7.23 -3.32
N MET A 87 8.99 7.16 -4.57
CA MET A 87 9.76 6.56 -5.68
C MET A 87 11.07 7.30 -5.91
N ASN A 88 11.07 8.64 -5.84
CA ASN A 88 12.29 9.44 -5.93
C ASN A 88 13.25 9.16 -4.77
N ALA A 89 12.74 9.01 -3.54
CA ALA A 89 13.57 8.65 -2.39
C ALA A 89 14.27 7.31 -2.56
N VAL A 90 13.57 6.30 -3.12
CA VAL A 90 14.14 4.99 -3.45
C VAL A 90 15.26 5.13 -4.51
N LYS A 91 15.04 5.96 -5.54
CA LYS A 91 16.04 6.26 -6.56
C LYS A 91 17.27 6.96 -5.97
N GLU A 92 17.07 8.00 -5.17
CA GLU A 92 18.16 8.73 -4.51
C GLU A 92 18.93 7.87 -3.49
N ALA A 93 18.26 6.91 -2.86
CA ALA A 93 18.90 5.91 -2.01
C ALA A 93 19.74 4.88 -2.79
N GLY A 94 19.66 4.87 -4.12
CA GLY A 94 20.41 3.95 -4.99
C GLY A 94 19.93 2.50 -4.95
N ILE A 95 18.66 2.28 -4.63
CA ILE A 95 18.06 0.93 -4.51
C ILE A 95 16.89 0.69 -5.49
N LEU A 96 16.69 1.58 -6.47
CA LEU A 96 15.56 1.50 -7.39
C LEU A 96 15.57 0.19 -8.19
N ASP A 97 16.70 -0.24 -8.69
CA ASP A 97 16.83 -1.46 -9.50
C ASP A 97 16.62 -2.75 -8.70
N GLU A 98 16.60 -2.65 -7.37
CA GLU A 98 16.36 -3.76 -6.45
C GLU A 98 14.96 -3.70 -5.84
N THR A 99 14.18 -2.67 -6.14
CA THR A 99 12.89 -2.40 -5.51
C THR A 99 11.72 -2.87 -6.37
N ILE A 100 10.68 -3.37 -5.70
CA ILE A 100 9.35 -3.61 -6.25
C ILE A 100 8.38 -2.69 -5.53
N PHE A 101 7.57 -1.94 -6.29
CA PHE A 101 6.48 -1.13 -5.78
C PHE A 101 5.16 -1.88 -5.96
N ILE A 102 4.33 -1.87 -4.94
CA ILE A 102 2.95 -2.35 -4.98
C ILE A 102 2.06 -1.22 -4.48
N ILE A 103 1.05 -0.87 -5.27
CA ILE A 103 0.03 0.11 -4.91
C ILE A 103 -1.30 -0.64 -4.90
N THR A 104 -2.00 -0.56 -3.78
CA THR A 104 -3.31 -1.19 -3.59
C THR A 104 -4.10 -0.43 -2.53
N SER A 105 -5.37 -0.75 -2.35
CA SER A 105 -6.21 -0.28 -1.25
C SER A 105 -6.84 -1.46 -0.53
N ASP A 106 -7.41 -1.23 0.62
CA ASP A 106 -8.13 -2.23 1.42
C ASP A 106 -9.58 -2.43 0.94
N HIS A 107 -10.22 -1.39 0.39
CA HIS A 107 -11.57 -1.43 -0.17
C HIS A 107 -11.77 -0.32 -1.20
N GLY A 108 -12.87 -0.36 -1.90
CA GLY A 108 -13.41 0.74 -2.69
C GLY A 108 -14.45 1.53 -1.88
N GLY A 109 -15.38 2.23 -2.56
CA GLY A 109 -16.42 2.98 -1.86
C GLY A 109 -17.52 3.47 -2.79
N ILE A 110 -18.67 3.78 -2.21
CA ILE A 110 -19.83 4.33 -2.92
C ILE A 110 -20.51 5.40 -2.07
N ASN A 111 -20.94 6.48 -2.68
CA ASN A 111 -21.52 7.63 -1.95
C ASN A 111 -20.58 8.08 -0.83
N LYS A 112 -21.03 8.06 0.42
CA LYS A 112 -20.22 8.44 1.61
C LYS A 112 -19.85 7.26 2.50
N GLY A 113 -19.75 6.04 1.93
CA GLY A 113 -19.49 4.85 2.73
C GLY A 113 -18.86 3.70 1.95
N HIS A 114 -18.68 2.61 2.65
CA HIS A 114 -18.17 1.33 2.15
C HIS A 114 -18.60 0.20 3.11
N GLY A 115 -18.22 -1.06 2.78
CA GLY A 115 -18.49 -2.24 3.59
C GLY A 115 -19.72 -3.03 3.14
N GLY A 116 -20.37 -2.60 2.06
CA GLY A 116 -21.43 -3.36 1.38
C GLY A 116 -20.86 -4.43 0.43
N LYS A 117 -21.71 -4.85 -0.52
CA LYS A 117 -21.42 -5.93 -1.47
C LYS A 117 -21.44 -5.47 -2.94
N THR A 118 -21.39 -4.17 -3.16
CA THR A 118 -21.33 -3.63 -4.53
C THR A 118 -19.91 -3.77 -5.09
N MET A 119 -19.77 -3.81 -6.41
CA MET A 119 -18.45 -3.82 -7.04
C MET A 119 -17.64 -2.58 -6.66
N GLN A 120 -18.27 -1.41 -6.61
CA GLN A 120 -17.59 -0.17 -6.23
C GLN A 120 -16.98 -0.20 -4.82
N GLU A 121 -17.57 -0.98 -3.90
CA GLU A 121 -17.07 -1.12 -2.55
C GLU A 121 -16.01 -2.23 -2.41
N MET A 122 -16.08 -3.25 -3.25
CA MET A 122 -15.22 -4.44 -3.16
C MET A 122 -14.01 -4.38 -4.09
N GLU A 123 -14.10 -3.64 -5.19
CA GLU A 123 -13.03 -3.56 -6.19
C GLU A 123 -11.92 -2.63 -5.71
N THR A 124 -10.68 -3.13 -5.77
CA THR A 124 -9.48 -2.39 -5.35
C THR A 124 -8.44 -2.40 -6.46
N PRO A 125 -7.66 -1.33 -6.62
CA PRO A 125 -6.56 -1.33 -7.57
C PRO A 125 -5.46 -2.29 -7.11
N PHE A 126 -4.76 -2.89 -8.06
CA PHE A 126 -3.49 -3.56 -7.83
C PHE A 126 -2.52 -3.20 -8.93
N ILE A 127 -1.51 -2.42 -8.59
CA ILE A 127 -0.46 -1.98 -9.50
C ILE A 127 0.86 -2.47 -8.95
N ILE A 128 1.63 -3.19 -9.76
CA ILE A 128 2.94 -3.70 -9.38
C ILE A 128 3.99 -3.33 -10.43
N SER A 129 5.15 -2.86 -9.98
CA SER A 129 6.26 -2.52 -10.87
C SER A 129 7.60 -2.69 -10.18
N GLY A 130 8.68 -2.87 -10.94
CA GLY A 130 10.04 -2.91 -10.44
C GLY A 130 10.84 -4.13 -10.87
N LYS A 131 11.75 -4.57 -10.01
CA LYS A 131 12.67 -5.68 -10.29
C LYS A 131 11.93 -6.97 -10.65
N ASN A 132 12.26 -7.56 -11.80
CA ASN A 132 11.71 -8.81 -12.30
C ASN A 132 10.18 -8.80 -12.52
N ILE A 133 9.55 -7.64 -12.58
CA ILE A 133 8.13 -7.49 -12.91
C ILE A 133 7.97 -7.23 -14.40
N LYS A 134 6.99 -7.86 -15.04
CA LYS A 134 6.64 -7.61 -16.44
C LYS A 134 6.15 -6.18 -16.61
N LYS A 135 6.55 -5.54 -17.71
CA LYS A 135 6.10 -4.18 -18.05
C LYS A 135 4.90 -4.25 -18.97
N GLY A 136 3.91 -3.38 -18.76
CA GLY A 136 2.72 -3.28 -19.59
C GLY A 136 1.88 -4.57 -19.62
N HIS A 137 1.98 -5.39 -18.58
CA HIS A 137 1.19 -6.60 -18.44
C HIS A 137 -0.09 -6.28 -17.66
N GLU A 138 -1.21 -6.67 -18.23
CA GLU A 138 -2.51 -6.64 -17.60
C GLU A 138 -2.80 -8.00 -16.97
N ILE A 139 -3.12 -8.03 -15.69
CA ILE A 139 -3.41 -9.26 -14.95
C ILE A 139 -4.74 -9.82 -15.46
N GLN A 140 -4.72 -11.05 -15.95
CA GLN A 140 -5.89 -11.70 -16.55
C GLN A 140 -6.65 -12.57 -15.53
N ALA A 141 -5.96 -13.09 -14.53
CA ALA A 141 -6.57 -13.88 -13.48
C ALA A 141 -7.31 -13.00 -12.48
N SER A 142 -8.47 -13.47 -12.03
CA SER A 142 -9.14 -12.84 -10.88
C SER A 142 -8.25 -12.90 -9.66
N MET A 143 -8.09 -11.78 -9.00
CA MET A 143 -7.37 -11.68 -7.74
C MET A 143 -8.26 -11.20 -6.60
N MET A 144 -7.91 -11.59 -5.40
CA MET A 144 -8.56 -11.17 -4.17
C MET A 144 -7.57 -10.37 -3.32
N GLN A 145 -8.09 -9.51 -2.46
CA GLN A 145 -7.26 -8.67 -1.59
C GLN A 145 -6.22 -9.47 -0.78
N PHE A 146 -6.56 -10.66 -0.33
CA PHE A 146 -5.64 -11.54 0.41
C PHE A 146 -4.52 -12.15 -0.45
N ASP A 147 -4.59 -12.07 -1.79
CA ASP A 147 -3.53 -12.52 -2.70
C ASP A 147 -2.32 -11.57 -2.69
N VAL A 148 -2.52 -10.32 -2.25
CA VAL A 148 -1.44 -9.34 -2.09
C VAL A 148 -0.38 -9.85 -1.11
N ALA A 149 -0.80 -10.33 0.07
CA ALA A 149 0.11 -10.86 1.08
C ALA A 149 0.85 -12.11 0.58
N ALA A 150 0.16 -13.00 -0.15
CA ALA A 150 0.75 -14.18 -0.77
C ALA A 150 1.79 -13.80 -1.85
N THR A 151 1.51 -12.76 -2.63
CA THR A 151 2.43 -12.23 -3.65
C THR A 151 3.68 -11.63 -3.01
N VAL A 152 3.53 -10.86 -1.92
CA VAL A 152 4.68 -10.34 -1.15
C VAL A 152 5.51 -11.49 -0.58
N ALA A 153 4.89 -12.53 -0.03
CA ALA A 153 5.61 -13.72 0.45
C ALA A 153 6.41 -14.39 -0.69
N ALA A 154 5.83 -14.51 -1.88
CA ALA A 154 6.51 -15.07 -3.05
C ALA A 154 7.71 -14.22 -3.50
N ILE A 155 7.59 -12.87 -3.50
CA ILE A 155 8.69 -11.94 -3.78
C ILE A 155 9.88 -12.21 -2.86
N PHE A 156 9.63 -12.41 -1.58
CA PHE A 156 10.66 -12.70 -0.59
C PHE A 156 11.04 -14.19 -0.49
N LYS A 157 10.49 -15.04 -1.36
CA LYS A 157 10.70 -16.51 -1.33
C LYS A 157 10.40 -17.13 0.03
N LEU A 158 9.44 -16.57 0.74
CA LEU A 158 8.98 -17.08 2.03
C LEU A 158 7.97 -18.21 1.80
N LYS A 159 8.03 -19.21 2.66
CA LYS A 159 7.00 -20.26 2.67
C LYS A 159 5.70 -19.65 3.19
N GLN A 160 4.65 -19.75 2.39
CA GLN A 160 3.34 -19.29 2.79
C GLN A 160 2.80 -20.12 3.96
N PRO A 161 2.24 -19.49 5.01
CA PRO A 161 1.57 -20.21 6.08
C PRO A 161 0.42 -21.07 5.55
N GLN A 162 0.29 -22.28 6.09
CA GLN A 162 -0.71 -23.24 5.61
C GLN A 162 -2.17 -22.74 5.70
N VAL A 163 -2.42 -21.84 6.65
CA VAL A 163 -3.76 -21.26 6.87
C VAL A 163 -4.11 -20.09 5.93
N TRP A 164 -3.17 -19.63 5.13
CA TRP A 164 -3.44 -18.59 4.15
C TRP A 164 -4.11 -19.19 2.92
N ILE A 165 -5.25 -18.61 2.53
CA ILE A 165 -5.98 -19.00 1.32
C ILE A 165 -5.55 -18.21 0.08
N GLY A 166 -4.82 -17.10 0.27
CA GLY A 166 -4.30 -16.27 -0.80
C GLY A 166 -3.35 -17.02 -1.73
N ARG A 167 -3.39 -16.69 -3.00
CA ARG A 167 -2.51 -17.25 -4.04
C ARG A 167 -1.62 -16.14 -4.60
N PRO A 168 -0.30 -16.36 -4.71
CA PRO A 168 0.57 -15.37 -5.30
C PRO A 168 0.21 -15.14 -6.77
N ILE A 169 0.23 -13.90 -7.20
CA ILE A 169 -0.08 -13.48 -8.58
C ILE A 169 1.17 -13.73 -9.44
N MET A 170 1.40 -15.01 -9.80
CA MET A 170 2.63 -15.43 -10.47
C MET A 170 2.78 -14.86 -11.87
N GLU A 171 1.70 -14.52 -12.55
CA GLU A 171 1.73 -13.99 -13.92
C GLU A 171 2.42 -12.62 -14.07
N VAL A 172 2.62 -11.89 -12.96
CA VAL A 172 3.31 -10.57 -12.98
C VAL A 172 4.83 -10.69 -13.09
N PHE A 173 5.40 -11.85 -12.77
CA PHE A 173 6.85 -12.06 -12.79
C PHE A 173 7.37 -12.40 -14.20
N LYS A 174 8.64 -11.99 -14.47
CA LYS A 174 9.37 -12.34 -15.69
C LYS A 174 9.86 -13.78 -15.65
#